data_c969fabeea5cd17291cb9a4a72794277
#
_entry.id   c969fabeea5cd17291cb9a4a72794277
#
_cell.length_a   1.000
_cell.length_b   1.000
_cell.length_c   1.000
_cell.angle_alpha   90.00
_cell.angle_beta   90.00
_cell.angle_gamma   90.00
#
_symmetry.space_group_name_H-M   'P 1'
#
loop_
_entity.id
_entity.type
_entity.pdbx_description
1 polymer ?
#
loop_
_entity_poly.entity_id
_entity_poly.type
_entity_poly.pdbx_seq_one_letter_code
_entity_poly.pdbx_strand_id
1 'polypeptide(L)'
;MTQNLKLFFVLFCFAFSIFLCEAQEKKPKGTVVAPKPAAPQEEQIEVDGMLLTKDGKTLIKPKSPWLHTVTIPDQVRIIRGGAFRSNHRLQSVEIPDSVEEIGLAVFQNCSKLQTVKLPEGLKKIEDYLFNSCPALTEITIPESVEEIGEGAFWHCGNLKQITIPKNVKKIGGKALTGIREVTLAEGQQNFVMDENGILINQKEKILVRVPQSFSGAYEVPEGIKAIGDGAFYGCSSLTKVVIPDSVKTIGKDAFNKCRNLREVVLPEGLKVIEYQSFAYCQNLAAIHFPDSVEEIKSKAFFGCINLTEIKLSKSLKVIGKDAFSSSKNLQRVLVPQEIPGKKLSEWRIPFRKIVRLKN
;
A
#
# COMPACT_ATOMS: atom_id res chain seq x y z
N MET A 1 -11.05 -36.96 -13.46
CA MET A 1 -10.89 -35.99 -12.37
C MET A 1 -9.62 -35.13 -12.60
N THR A 2 -9.48 -34.42 -13.72
CA THR A 2 -8.28 -33.60 -14.03
C THR A 2 -8.62 -32.62 -15.17
N GLN A 3 -9.57 -31.71 -14.95
CA GLN A 3 -9.80 -30.60 -15.90
C GLN A 3 -10.25 -29.28 -15.24
N ASN A 4 -10.48 -29.21 -13.94
CA ASN A 4 -11.03 -28.02 -13.29
C ASN A 4 -10.01 -27.16 -12.51
N LEU A 5 -8.70 -27.42 -12.63
CA LEU A 5 -7.67 -26.67 -11.88
C LEU A 5 -6.95 -25.60 -12.73
N LYS A 6 -7.15 -25.54 -14.04
CA LYS A 6 -6.50 -24.56 -14.93
C LYS A 6 -7.30 -23.26 -15.14
N LEU A 7 -8.58 -23.22 -14.76
CA LEU A 7 -9.43 -22.05 -14.98
C LEU A 7 -9.38 -21.01 -13.83
N PHE A 8 -8.83 -21.36 -12.67
CA PHE A 8 -8.76 -20.47 -11.50
C PHE A 8 -7.54 -19.52 -11.49
N PHE A 9 -6.49 -19.83 -12.28
CA PHE A 9 -5.27 -19.02 -12.30
C PHE A 9 -5.29 -17.89 -13.34
N VAL A 10 -6.18 -17.91 -14.32
CA VAL A 10 -6.25 -16.89 -15.39
C VAL A 10 -7.11 -15.68 -14.98
N LEU A 11 -8.01 -15.82 -14.03
CA LEU A 11 -8.91 -14.74 -13.58
C LEU A 11 -8.29 -13.79 -12.53
N PHE A 12 -7.13 -14.13 -11.95
CA PHE A 12 -6.47 -13.31 -10.93
C PHE A 12 -5.51 -12.24 -11.50
N CYS A 13 -5.07 -12.40 -12.75
CA CYS A 13 -4.14 -11.44 -13.39
C CYS A 13 -4.84 -10.26 -14.09
N PHE A 14 -6.15 -10.30 -14.30
CA PHE A 14 -6.89 -9.24 -15.03
C PHE A 14 -7.40 -8.10 -14.13
N ALA A 15 -7.36 -8.25 -12.81
CA ALA A 15 -7.89 -7.25 -11.87
C ALA A 15 -6.92 -6.10 -11.52
N PHE A 16 -5.67 -6.17 -11.93
CA PHE A 16 -4.64 -5.20 -11.50
C PHE A 16 -4.23 -4.16 -12.55
N SER A 17 -4.72 -4.30 -13.80
CA SER A 17 -4.44 -3.32 -14.88
C SER A 17 -5.36 -2.09 -14.88
N ILE A 18 -6.29 -1.95 -13.93
CA ILE A 18 -7.32 -0.88 -13.94
C ILE A 18 -6.95 0.30 -13.02
N PHE A 19 -5.82 0.28 -12.33
CA PHE A 19 -5.52 1.29 -11.30
C PHE A 19 -4.87 2.59 -11.81
N LEU A 20 -4.70 2.75 -13.14
CA LEU A 20 -4.20 4.01 -13.74
C LEU A 20 -5.19 4.68 -14.69
N CYS A 21 -6.48 4.34 -14.64
CA CYS A 21 -7.48 4.90 -15.55
C CYS A 21 -8.77 5.31 -14.83
N GLU A 22 -8.70 6.26 -13.88
CA GLU A 22 -9.90 6.98 -13.42
C GLU A 22 -9.58 8.42 -13.04
N ALA A 23 -9.28 9.21 -14.05
CA ALA A 23 -9.60 10.63 -14.11
C ALA A 23 -9.95 10.97 -15.57
N GLN A 24 -11.07 10.47 -16.06
CA GLN A 24 -11.69 11.00 -17.29
C GLN A 24 -13.08 11.53 -16.96
N GLU A 25 -13.12 12.84 -16.74
CA GLU A 25 -14.33 13.62 -16.89
C GLU A 25 -14.91 13.41 -18.29
N LYS A 26 -16.22 13.20 -18.38
CA LYS A 26 -16.97 13.15 -19.65
C LYS A 26 -16.78 14.46 -20.40
N LYS A 27 -15.97 14.46 -21.45
CA LYS A 27 -15.94 15.54 -22.44
C LYS A 27 -17.10 15.41 -23.44
N PRO A 28 -17.68 16.52 -23.89
CA PRO A 28 -18.74 16.52 -24.91
C PRO A 28 -18.22 16.05 -26.26
N LYS A 29 -19.08 15.36 -27.01
CA LYS A 29 -18.80 14.88 -28.37
C LYS A 29 -18.52 16.06 -29.32
N GLY A 30 -17.39 16.01 -30.01
CA GLY A 30 -17.16 16.75 -31.22
C GLY A 30 -16.02 17.77 -31.19
N THR A 31 -14.78 17.31 -31.08
CA THR A 31 -13.62 18.00 -31.67
C THR A 31 -12.56 16.95 -31.92
N VAL A 32 -12.23 16.72 -33.18
CA VAL A 32 -11.05 15.90 -33.57
C VAL A 32 -9.83 16.70 -33.17
N VAL A 33 -9.28 16.38 -32.00
CA VAL A 33 -7.98 16.92 -31.56
C VAL A 33 -6.92 16.17 -32.35
N ALA A 34 -6.18 16.90 -33.17
CA ALA A 34 -5.01 16.37 -33.85
C ALA A 34 -4.08 15.66 -32.85
N PRO A 35 -3.45 14.52 -33.20
CA PRO A 35 -2.58 13.81 -32.28
C PRO A 35 -1.47 14.77 -31.84
N LYS A 36 -1.29 14.88 -30.51
CA LYS A 36 -0.21 15.67 -29.91
C LYS A 36 1.10 15.19 -30.54
N PRO A 37 1.96 16.10 -31.08
CA PRO A 37 3.22 15.67 -31.65
C PRO A 37 3.97 14.80 -30.65
N ALA A 38 4.50 13.66 -31.13
CA ALA A 38 5.32 12.77 -30.32
C ALA A 38 6.45 13.61 -29.72
N ALA A 39 6.70 13.46 -28.42
CA ALA A 39 7.84 14.10 -27.79
C ALA A 39 9.12 13.73 -28.55
N PRO A 40 10.10 14.66 -28.73
CA PRO A 40 11.33 14.35 -29.38
C PRO A 40 11.92 13.06 -28.85
N GLN A 41 12.26 12.10 -29.72
CA GLN A 41 12.91 10.88 -29.28
C GLN A 41 14.29 11.26 -28.73
N GLU A 42 14.52 11.04 -27.45
CA GLU A 42 15.83 11.19 -26.83
C GLU A 42 16.83 10.33 -27.59
N GLU A 43 17.96 10.93 -28.02
CA GLU A 43 19.06 10.16 -28.61
C GLU A 43 19.58 9.14 -27.57
N GLN A 44 19.67 7.89 -27.98
CA GLN A 44 20.07 6.79 -27.14
C GLN A 44 21.32 6.12 -27.66
N ILE A 45 22.16 5.65 -26.75
CA ILE A 45 23.30 4.79 -27.07
C ILE A 45 23.08 3.42 -26.46
N GLU A 46 23.73 2.41 -27.02
CA GLU A 46 23.72 1.04 -26.48
C GLU A 46 25.07 0.72 -25.89
N VAL A 47 25.06 0.26 -24.63
CA VAL A 47 26.23 -0.24 -23.90
C VAL A 47 25.84 -1.51 -23.19
N ASP A 48 26.57 -2.61 -23.42
CA ASP A 48 26.38 -3.92 -22.79
C ASP A 48 24.91 -4.40 -22.79
N GLY A 49 24.20 -4.18 -23.91
CA GLY A 49 22.80 -4.54 -24.06
C GLY A 49 21.81 -3.66 -23.30
N MET A 50 22.28 -2.52 -22.79
CA MET A 50 21.46 -1.50 -22.13
C MET A 50 21.31 -0.27 -23.04
N LEU A 51 20.11 0.31 -23.06
CA LEU A 51 19.84 1.59 -23.71
C LEU A 51 20.04 2.71 -22.70
N LEU A 52 20.98 3.58 -22.97
CA LEU A 52 21.32 4.74 -22.14
C LEU A 52 20.97 6.04 -22.86
N THR A 53 20.88 7.12 -22.11
CA THR A 53 20.88 8.48 -22.67
C THR A 53 22.19 8.75 -23.44
N LYS A 54 22.20 9.74 -24.31
CA LYS A 54 23.37 10.10 -25.17
C LYS A 54 24.66 10.33 -24.36
N ASP A 55 24.55 10.89 -23.15
CA ASP A 55 25.67 11.12 -22.23
C ASP A 55 26.14 9.87 -21.49
N GLY A 56 25.47 8.73 -21.72
CA GLY A 56 25.77 7.46 -21.07
C GLY A 56 25.47 7.37 -19.57
N LYS A 57 24.91 8.41 -18.96
CA LYS A 57 24.74 8.49 -17.49
C LYS A 57 23.42 7.97 -16.98
N THR A 58 22.38 7.91 -17.79
CA THR A 58 21.06 7.40 -17.38
C THR A 58 20.71 6.13 -18.13
N LEU A 59 20.49 5.05 -17.39
CA LEU A 59 19.95 3.81 -17.93
C LEU A 59 18.45 3.98 -18.15
N ILE A 60 18.00 3.84 -19.40
CA ILE A 60 16.61 3.98 -19.82
C ILE A 60 15.89 2.64 -19.65
N LYS A 61 16.45 1.57 -20.21
CA LYS A 61 15.93 0.19 -20.13
C LYS A 61 16.94 -0.79 -20.74
N PRO A 62 16.83 -2.09 -20.47
CA PRO A 62 17.54 -3.11 -21.24
C PRO A 62 17.01 -3.14 -22.68
N LYS A 63 17.88 -3.43 -23.63
CA LYS A 63 17.52 -3.64 -25.05
C LYS A 63 16.64 -4.89 -25.20
N SER A 64 16.97 -5.93 -24.45
CA SER A 64 16.23 -7.20 -24.45
C SER A 64 15.49 -7.39 -23.14
N PRO A 65 14.19 -7.75 -23.15
CA PRO A 65 13.44 -8.11 -21.95
C PRO A 65 13.75 -9.52 -21.45
N TRP A 66 14.63 -10.25 -22.12
CA TRP A 66 14.92 -11.67 -21.85
C TRP A 66 16.17 -11.91 -21.01
N LEU A 67 16.73 -10.89 -20.39
CA LEU A 67 17.92 -10.99 -19.55
C LEU A 67 17.62 -11.74 -18.25
N HIS A 68 18.53 -12.65 -17.87
CA HIS A 68 18.46 -13.38 -16.60
C HIS A 68 19.35 -12.73 -15.54
N THR A 69 20.56 -12.36 -15.94
CA THR A 69 21.53 -11.65 -15.08
C THR A 69 21.92 -10.35 -15.74
N VAL A 70 22.04 -9.30 -14.97
CA VAL A 70 22.39 -7.96 -15.42
C VAL A 70 23.45 -7.37 -14.50
N THR A 71 24.52 -6.85 -15.11
CA THR A 71 25.45 -5.93 -14.47
C THR A 71 25.24 -4.55 -15.10
N ILE A 72 24.97 -3.55 -14.28
CA ILE A 72 24.79 -2.17 -14.77
C ILE A 72 26.17 -1.58 -15.07
N PRO A 73 26.36 -0.90 -16.23
CA PRO A 73 27.66 -0.31 -16.57
C PRO A 73 28.12 0.78 -15.57
N ASP A 74 29.42 0.84 -15.28
CA ASP A 74 30.00 1.74 -14.27
C ASP A 74 29.83 3.24 -14.56
N GLN A 75 29.59 3.65 -15.81
CA GLN A 75 29.32 5.06 -16.14
C GLN A 75 27.93 5.52 -15.74
N VAL A 76 27.01 4.60 -15.44
CA VAL A 76 25.62 4.93 -15.06
C VAL A 76 25.59 5.59 -13.69
N ARG A 77 24.80 6.66 -13.57
CA ARG A 77 24.51 7.41 -12.35
C ARG A 77 23.06 7.29 -11.95
N ILE A 78 22.16 7.15 -12.92
CA ILE A 78 20.71 7.10 -12.72
C ILE A 78 20.13 5.90 -13.45
N ILE A 79 19.28 5.13 -12.76
CA ILE A 79 18.42 4.12 -13.38
C ILE A 79 17.01 4.70 -13.46
N ARG A 80 16.50 4.90 -14.69
CA ARG A 80 15.18 5.50 -14.94
C ARG A 80 14.06 4.65 -14.33
N GLY A 81 13.04 5.32 -13.79
CA GLY A 81 11.86 4.65 -13.23
C GLY A 81 11.25 3.61 -14.19
N GLY A 82 10.98 2.42 -13.66
CA GLY A 82 10.43 1.29 -14.41
C GLY A 82 11.38 0.61 -15.40
N ALA A 83 12.69 0.90 -15.41
CA ALA A 83 13.65 0.40 -16.40
C ALA A 83 13.58 -1.13 -16.59
N PHE A 84 13.40 -1.91 -15.53
CA PHE A 84 13.27 -3.36 -15.57
C PHE A 84 11.85 -3.85 -15.20
N ARG A 85 10.88 -2.95 -15.11
CA ARG A 85 9.51 -3.30 -14.69
C ARG A 85 8.94 -4.46 -15.51
N SER A 86 8.35 -5.44 -14.81
CA SER A 86 7.73 -6.64 -15.39
C SER A 86 8.69 -7.51 -16.21
N ASN A 87 10.00 -7.43 -15.92
CA ASN A 87 10.94 -8.40 -16.46
C ASN A 87 10.82 -9.72 -15.69
N HIS A 88 9.97 -10.62 -16.20
CA HIS A 88 9.68 -11.91 -15.54
C HIS A 88 10.79 -12.96 -15.68
N ARG A 89 11.90 -12.64 -16.30
CA ARG A 89 13.06 -13.55 -16.46
C ARG A 89 14.27 -13.13 -15.65
N LEU A 90 14.34 -11.87 -15.26
CA LEU A 90 15.44 -11.31 -14.48
C LEU A 90 15.56 -12.03 -13.13
N GLN A 91 16.74 -12.57 -12.84
CA GLN A 91 17.04 -13.35 -11.63
C GLN A 91 18.02 -12.62 -10.72
N SER A 92 19.00 -11.92 -11.31
CA SER A 92 20.04 -11.24 -10.56
C SER A 92 20.41 -9.90 -11.19
N VAL A 93 20.64 -8.91 -10.36
CA VAL A 93 21.13 -7.58 -10.78
C VAL A 93 22.25 -7.14 -9.86
N GLU A 94 23.38 -6.73 -10.46
CA GLU A 94 24.45 -6.02 -9.77
C GLU A 94 24.43 -4.56 -10.19
N ILE A 95 24.27 -3.67 -9.20
CA ILE A 95 24.22 -2.23 -9.39
C ILE A 95 25.52 -1.66 -8.80
N PRO A 96 26.39 -1.03 -9.61
CA PRO A 96 27.67 -0.51 -9.14
C PRO A 96 27.48 0.72 -8.25
N ASP A 97 28.48 1.00 -7.42
CA ASP A 97 28.47 2.15 -6.48
C ASP A 97 28.48 3.52 -7.17
N SER A 98 28.68 3.54 -8.49
CA SER A 98 28.54 4.74 -9.31
C SER A 98 27.09 5.22 -9.45
N VAL A 99 26.10 4.35 -9.20
CA VAL A 99 24.68 4.69 -9.29
C VAL A 99 24.24 5.43 -8.04
N GLU A 100 23.79 6.66 -8.24
CA GLU A 100 23.36 7.58 -7.20
C GLU A 100 21.82 7.53 -6.98
N GLU A 101 21.08 7.20 -8.07
CA GLU A 101 19.62 7.20 -8.04
C GLU A 101 19.04 5.98 -8.77
N ILE A 102 18.11 5.30 -8.12
CA ILE A 102 17.29 4.22 -8.69
C ILE A 102 15.85 4.69 -8.67
N GLY A 103 15.26 4.91 -9.84
CA GLY A 103 13.94 5.52 -9.96
C GLY A 103 12.78 4.63 -9.45
N LEU A 104 11.59 5.21 -9.46
CA LEU A 104 10.32 4.59 -9.06
C LEU A 104 10.10 3.25 -9.78
N ALA A 105 9.72 2.20 -9.03
CA ALA A 105 9.22 0.92 -9.56
C ALA A 105 10.16 0.21 -10.55
N VAL A 106 11.49 0.44 -10.46
CA VAL A 106 12.47 -0.11 -11.42
C VAL A 106 12.35 -1.62 -11.55
N PHE A 107 12.22 -2.36 -10.46
CA PHE A 107 12.09 -3.83 -10.46
C PHE A 107 10.67 -4.31 -10.16
N GLN A 108 9.65 -3.45 -10.25
CA GLN A 108 8.28 -3.87 -9.98
C GLN A 108 7.86 -5.02 -10.89
N ASN A 109 7.21 -6.05 -10.32
CA ASN A 109 6.75 -7.27 -11.00
C ASN A 109 7.86 -8.12 -11.63
N CYS A 110 9.10 -8.03 -11.16
CA CYS A 110 10.18 -8.94 -11.56
C CYS A 110 10.02 -10.29 -10.82
N SER A 111 9.13 -11.14 -11.31
CA SER A 111 8.64 -12.33 -10.59
C SER A 111 9.70 -13.40 -10.32
N LYS A 112 10.84 -13.36 -11.01
CA LYS A 112 11.98 -14.31 -10.84
C LYS A 112 13.20 -13.67 -10.19
N LEU A 113 13.17 -12.39 -9.85
CA LEU A 113 14.29 -11.68 -9.24
C LEU A 113 14.57 -12.26 -7.84
N GLN A 114 15.75 -12.83 -7.66
CA GLN A 114 16.19 -13.50 -6.44
C GLN A 114 17.15 -12.65 -5.62
N THR A 115 18.10 -11.99 -6.31
CA THR A 115 19.17 -11.21 -5.67
C THR A 115 19.35 -9.86 -6.35
N VAL A 116 19.59 -8.84 -5.54
CA VAL A 116 19.99 -7.51 -6.01
C VAL A 116 21.07 -6.99 -5.08
N LYS A 117 22.21 -6.59 -5.65
CA LYS A 117 23.22 -5.82 -4.95
C LYS A 117 22.94 -4.34 -5.18
N LEU A 118 22.66 -3.61 -4.10
CA LEU A 118 22.42 -2.17 -4.11
C LEU A 118 23.73 -1.39 -3.93
N PRO A 119 23.85 -0.18 -4.50
CA PRO A 119 25.05 0.66 -4.32
C PRO A 119 25.12 1.21 -2.88
N GLU A 120 26.32 1.22 -2.31
CA GLU A 120 26.55 1.64 -0.91
C GLU A 120 26.25 3.12 -0.64
N GLY A 121 26.22 3.96 -1.69
CA GLY A 121 25.90 5.40 -1.60
C GLY A 121 24.40 5.73 -1.65
N LEU A 122 23.54 4.76 -1.90
CA LEU A 122 22.11 4.98 -2.16
C LEU A 122 21.41 5.64 -0.97
N LYS A 123 20.70 6.76 -1.20
CA LYS A 123 20.01 7.52 -0.16
C LYS A 123 18.55 7.09 0.06
N LYS A 124 17.93 6.51 -0.95
CA LYS A 124 16.52 6.17 -0.92
C LYS A 124 16.24 4.86 -1.65
N ILE A 125 15.44 4.01 -1.02
CA ILE A 125 14.73 2.92 -1.70
C ILE A 125 13.43 3.53 -2.20
N GLU A 126 13.28 3.70 -3.52
CA GLU A 126 12.13 4.39 -4.11
C GLU A 126 10.81 3.61 -3.96
N ASP A 127 9.69 4.34 -4.16
CA ASP A 127 8.36 3.76 -4.07
C ASP A 127 8.22 2.60 -5.05
N TYR A 128 7.65 1.49 -4.58
CA TYR A 128 7.39 0.27 -5.34
C TYR A 128 8.63 -0.36 -6.00
N LEU A 129 9.86 -0.04 -5.56
CA LEU A 129 11.10 -0.48 -6.20
C LEU A 129 11.14 -1.99 -6.44
N PHE A 130 10.82 -2.81 -5.44
CA PHE A 130 10.74 -4.28 -5.50
C PHE A 130 9.32 -4.81 -5.35
N ASN A 131 8.31 -3.96 -5.55
CA ASN A 131 6.92 -4.42 -5.41
C ASN A 131 6.64 -5.63 -6.31
N SER A 132 6.04 -6.68 -5.75
CA SER A 132 5.71 -7.92 -6.47
C SER A 132 6.94 -8.64 -7.06
N CYS A 133 8.00 -8.76 -6.26
CA CYS A 133 9.16 -9.63 -6.52
C CYS A 133 9.10 -10.88 -5.60
N PRO A 134 8.21 -11.84 -5.86
CA PRO A 134 7.98 -12.97 -4.95
C PRO A 134 9.18 -13.91 -4.83
N ALA A 135 10.11 -13.91 -5.78
CA ALA A 135 11.32 -14.75 -5.73
C ALA A 135 12.47 -14.12 -4.94
N LEU A 136 12.38 -12.84 -4.56
CA LEU A 136 13.39 -12.14 -3.76
C LEU A 136 13.45 -12.78 -2.36
N THR A 137 14.61 -13.34 -1.99
CA THR A 137 14.80 -14.06 -0.73
C THR A 137 15.58 -13.27 0.30
N GLU A 138 16.45 -12.40 -0.16
CA GLU A 138 17.32 -11.59 0.68
C GLU A 138 17.62 -10.24 0.02
N ILE A 139 17.84 -9.24 0.82
CA ILE A 139 18.32 -7.92 0.38
C ILE A 139 19.03 -7.23 1.55
N THR A 140 20.19 -6.66 1.27
CA THR A 140 20.89 -5.77 2.20
C THR A 140 20.55 -4.33 1.82
N ILE A 141 19.98 -3.59 2.75
CA ILE A 141 19.76 -2.14 2.59
C ILE A 141 21.03 -1.43 3.06
N PRO A 142 21.68 -0.62 2.21
CA PRO A 142 22.88 0.12 2.59
C PRO A 142 22.66 1.06 3.77
N GLU A 143 23.68 1.25 4.60
CA GLU A 143 23.65 2.16 5.76
C GLU A 143 23.42 3.64 5.38
N SER A 144 23.71 3.99 4.12
CA SER A 144 23.49 5.34 3.56
C SER A 144 22.01 5.67 3.37
N VAL A 145 21.11 4.67 3.37
CA VAL A 145 19.67 4.85 3.09
C VAL A 145 18.98 5.61 4.23
N GLU A 146 18.29 6.67 3.89
CA GLU A 146 17.54 7.52 4.80
C GLU A 146 16.01 7.35 4.69
N GLU A 147 15.52 6.86 3.54
CA GLU A 147 14.09 6.65 3.28
C GLU A 147 13.84 5.31 2.58
N ILE A 148 12.81 4.59 3.03
CA ILE A 148 12.23 3.43 2.33
C ILE A 148 10.85 3.85 1.86
N GLY A 149 10.63 3.86 0.55
CA GLY A 149 9.43 4.36 -0.11
C GLY A 149 8.18 3.50 0.06
N GLU A 150 7.04 4.01 -0.38
CA GLU A 150 5.74 3.31 -0.32
C GLU A 150 5.81 1.97 -1.08
N GLY A 151 5.33 0.89 -0.45
CA GLY A 151 5.23 -0.42 -1.06
C GLY A 151 6.55 -0.98 -1.61
N ALA A 152 7.71 -0.49 -1.16
CA ALA A 152 9.02 -0.84 -1.72
C ALA A 152 9.26 -2.36 -1.79
N PHE A 153 8.84 -3.13 -0.77
CA PHE A 153 8.92 -4.59 -0.72
C PHE A 153 7.55 -5.28 -0.65
N TRP A 154 6.50 -4.57 -1.03
CA TRP A 154 5.15 -5.13 -0.97
C TRP A 154 5.02 -6.33 -1.94
N HIS A 155 4.43 -7.44 -1.49
CA HIS A 155 4.34 -8.70 -2.22
C HIS A 155 5.68 -9.39 -2.54
N CYS A 156 6.73 -9.19 -1.72
CA CYS A 156 7.95 -9.98 -1.71
C CYS A 156 7.82 -11.19 -0.75
N GLY A 157 6.95 -12.14 -1.07
CA GLY A 157 6.54 -13.20 -0.13
C GLY A 157 7.64 -14.14 0.36
N ASN A 158 8.76 -14.24 -0.34
CA ASN A 158 9.92 -15.04 0.07
C ASN A 158 11.00 -14.22 0.80
N LEU A 159 10.88 -12.90 0.86
CA LEU A 159 11.75 -12.05 1.67
C LEU A 159 11.34 -12.19 3.14
N LYS A 160 12.00 -13.10 3.84
CA LYS A 160 11.60 -13.47 5.21
C LYS A 160 12.05 -12.46 6.24
N GLN A 161 13.20 -11.84 6.04
CA GLN A 161 13.83 -10.93 6.98
C GLN A 161 14.34 -9.67 6.28
N ILE A 162 14.27 -8.54 6.99
CA ILE A 162 14.89 -7.27 6.58
C ILE A 162 15.39 -6.52 7.81
N THR A 163 16.60 -5.95 7.71
CA THR A 163 17.16 -5.06 8.74
C THR A 163 16.99 -3.62 8.30
N ILE A 164 16.42 -2.78 9.16
CA ILE A 164 16.29 -1.33 8.93
C ILE A 164 17.58 -0.65 9.37
N PRO A 165 18.35 -0.03 8.46
CA PRO A 165 19.60 0.66 8.78
C PRO A 165 19.41 1.82 9.78
N LYS A 166 20.49 2.16 10.49
CA LYS A 166 20.46 3.22 11.52
C LYS A 166 20.06 4.61 11.01
N ASN A 167 20.37 4.90 9.73
CA ASN A 167 20.12 6.22 9.14
C ASN A 167 18.71 6.38 8.58
N VAL A 168 17.90 5.31 8.50
CA VAL A 168 16.52 5.40 8.00
C VAL A 168 15.69 6.26 8.95
N LYS A 169 15.06 7.29 8.38
CA LYS A 169 14.21 8.27 9.07
C LYS A 169 12.73 8.07 8.73
N LYS A 170 12.44 7.52 7.54
CA LYS A 170 11.08 7.37 7.03
C LYS A 170 10.88 6.02 6.35
N ILE A 171 9.72 5.41 6.62
CA ILE A 171 9.27 4.18 5.96
C ILE A 171 7.86 4.43 5.45
N GLY A 172 7.68 4.30 4.14
CA GLY A 172 6.40 4.49 3.46
C GLY A 172 5.40 3.39 3.76
N GLY A 173 4.13 3.69 3.56
CA GLY A 173 3.04 2.76 3.80
C GLY A 173 3.21 1.46 3.02
N LYS A 174 2.88 0.33 3.64
CA LYS A 174 2.99 -1.02 3.04
C LYS A 174 4.41 -1.45 2.63
N ALA A 175 5.45 -0.63 2.85
CA ALA A 175 6.81 -0.95 2.43
C ALA A 175 7.29 -2.31 2.93
N LEU A 176 6.95 -2.67 4.18
CA LEU A 176 7.38 -3.88 4.86
C LEU A 176 6.28 -4.94 4.99
N THR A 177 5.17 -4.77 4.27
CA THR A 177 4.02 -5.68 4.35
C THR A 177 4.35 -7.04 3.73
N GLY A 178 4.12 -8.11 4.49
CA GLY A 178 4.41 -9.49 4.07
C GLY A 178 5.78 -10.01 4.49
N ILE A 179 6.68 -9.15 4.95
CA ILE A 179 7.96 -9.57 5.52
C ILE A 179 7.71 -10.16 6.91
N ARG A 180 8.24 -11.35 7.14
CA ARG A 180 8.00 -12.05 8.41
C ARG A 180 8.72 -11.38 9.57
N GLU A 181 9.99 -11.10 9.41
CA GLU A 181 10.87 -10.57 10.45
C GLU A 181 11.46 -9.22 10.02
N VAL A 182 11.29 -8.22 10.85
CA VAL A 182 11.91 -6.90 10.69
C VAL A 182 12.79 -6.68 11.89
N THR A 183 14.04 -6.31 11.67
CA THR A 183 15.00 -5.97 12.73
C THR A 183 15.49 -4.54 12.56
N LEU A 184 16.00 -3.96 13.63
CA LEU A 184 16.60 -2.63 13.64
C LEU A 184 18.11 -2.78 13.78
N ALA A 185 18.88 -2.06 12.95
CA ALA A 185 20.32 -1.99 13.11
C ALA A 185 20.69 -1.28 14.43
N GLU A 186 21.84 -1.62 14.98
CA GLU A 186 22.39 -0.96 16.16
C GLU A 186 22.50 0.55 15.93
N GLY A 187 22.07 1.34 16.90
CA GLY A 187 22.07 2.80 16.83
C GLY A 187 20.90 3.42 16.06
N GLN A 188 19.88 2.65 15.66
CA GLN A 188 18.65 3.20 15.08
C GLN A 188 17.90 4.04 16.14
N GLN A 189 17.66 5.35 15.83
CA GLN A 189 17.06 6.30 16.77
C GLN A 189 15.66 6.78 16.38
N ASN A 190 15.20 6.51 15.17
CA ASN A 190 13.91 6.99 14.68
C ASN A 190 12.79 5.99 14.91
N PHE A 191 13.13 4.70 14.94
CA PHE A 191 12.19 3.60 15.09
C PHE A 191 12.49 2.80 16.36
N VAL A 192 11.43 2.27 16.94
CA VAL A 192 11.48 1.29 18.03
C VAL A 192 10.57 0.13 17.68
N MET A 193 10.87 -1.00 18.28
CA MET A 193 10.03 -2.19 18.18
C MET A 193 9.58 -2.56 19.58
N ASP A 194 8.29 -2.82 19.75
CA ASP A 194 7.77 -3.32 21.01
C ASP A 194 7.99 -4.85 21.16
N GLU A 195 7.60 -5.40 22.28
CA GLU A 195 7.72 -6.82 22.60
C GLU A 195 6.98 -7.76 21.63
N ASN A 196 5.98 -7.22 20.91
CA ASN A 196 5.18 -7.92 19.92
C ASN A 196 5.74 -7.79 18.49
N GLY A 197 6.90 -7.13 18.33
CA GLY A 197 7.51 -6.85 17.04
C GLY A 197 6.77 -5.77 16.23
N ILE A 198 6.01 -4.89 16.90
CA ILE A 198 5.30 -3.78 16.28
C ILE A 198 6.27 -2.62 16.10
N LEU A 199 6.39 -2.15 14.85
CA LEU A 199 7.31 -1.08 14.47
C LEU A 199 6.63 0.29 14.63
N ILE A 200 7.25 1.16 15.41
CA ILE A 200 6.77 2.51 15.70
C ILE A 200 7.86 3.52 15.31
N ASN A 201 7.49 4.54 14.54
CA ASN A 201 8.30 5.75 14.40
C ASN A 201 8.11 6.59 15.68
N GLN A 202 9.11 6.55 16.55
CA GLN A 202 9.01 7.21 17.87
C GLN A 202 9.11 8.74 17.81
N LYS A 203 9.72 9.31 16.75
CA LYS A 203 9.80 10.77 16.54
C LYS A 203 8.48 11.33 16.04
N GLU A 204 7.89 10.69 15.04
CA GLU A 204 6.62 11.13 14.44
C GLU A 204 5.40 10.61 15.20
N LYS A 205 5.61 9.67 16.14
CA LYS A 205 4.53 9.00 16.88
C LYS A 205 3.56 8.26 15.95
N ILE A 206 4.11 7.54 14.97
CA ILE A 206 3.34 6.78 13.99
C ILE A 206 3.53 5.29 14.23
N LEU A 207 2.43 4.53 14.31
CA LEU A 207 2.46 3.07 14.24
C LEU A 207 2.64 2.68 12.78
N VAL A 208 3.82 2.15 12.44
CA VAL A 208 4.23 1.90 11.05
C VAL A 208 3.81 0.52 10.57
N ARG A 209 3.98 -0.51 11.41
CA ARG A 209 3.71 -1.90 11.03
C ARG A 209 3.41 -2.78 12.22
N VAL A 210 2.39 -3.62 12.08
CA VAL A 210 2.11 -4.77 12.95
C VAL A 210 2.45 -6.05 12.17
N PRO A 211 3.17 -7.01 12.79
CA PRO A 211 3.44 -8.30 12.16
C PRO A 211 2.15 -9.02 11.78
N GLN A 212 2.08 -9.61 10.59
CA GLN A 212 0.89 -10.36 10.15
C GLN A 212 0.59 -11.61 11.01
N SER A 213 1.58 -12.08 11.76
CA SER A 213 1.44 -13.16 12.75
C SER A 213 0.78 -12.72 14.05
N PHE A 214 0.61 -11.40 14.27
CA PHE A 214 -0.03 -10.89 15.49
C PHE A 214 -1.45 -11.44 15.62
N SER A 215 -1.82 -11.86 16.81
CA SER A 215 -3.11 -12.46 17.10
C SER A 215 -3.75 -11.89 18.36
N GLY A 216 -5.07 -11.91 18.41
CA GLY A 216 -5.83 -11.46 19.58
C GLY A 216 -6.21 -9.99 19.53
N ALA A 217 -6.32 -9.36 20.70
CA ALA A 217 -6.65 -7.95 20.85
C ALA A 217 -5.39 -7.09 20.91
N TYR A 218 -5.48 -5.87 20.41
CA TYR A 218 -4.42 -4.88 20.49
C TYR A 218 -4.96 -3.53 20.94
N GLU A 219 -4.30 -2.94 21.91
CA GLU A 219 -4.53 -1.57 22.33
C GLU A 219 -3.37 -0.70 21.83
N VAL A 220 -3.70 0.26 20.95
CA VAL A 220 -2.69 1.19 20.43
C VAL A 220 -2.21 2.07 21.59
N PRO A 221 -0.89 2.16 21.84
CA PRO A 221 -0.37 2.93 22.96
C PRO A 221 -0.79 4.41 22.94
N GLU A 222 -1.03 4.96 24.12
CA GLU A 222 -1.24 6.39 24.28
C GLU A 222 -0.05 7.19 23.75
N GLY A 223 -0.34 8.37 23.19
CA GLY A 223 0.68 9.24 22.59
C GLY A 223 0.99 8.92 21.11
N ILE A 224 0.54 7.78 20.55
CA ILE A 224 0.54 7.56 19.11
C ILE A 224 -0.40 8.58 18.47
N LYS A 225 0.08 9.26 17.42
CA LYS A 225 -0.69 10.30 16.70
C LYS A 225 -1.32 9.81 15.42
N ALA A 226 -0.75 8.76 14.81
CA ALA A 226 -1.23 8.21 13.55
C ALA A 226 -1.01 6.69 13.47
N ILE A 227 -1.93 6.02 12.79
CA ILE A 227 -1.74 4.66 12.27
C ILE A 227 -1.37 4.82 10.79
N GLY A 228 -0.21 4.31 10.40
CA GLY A 228 0.32 4.43 9.03
C GLY A 228 -0.48 3.66 7.99
N ASP A 229 -0.27 3.99 6.71
CA ASP A 229 -0.87 3.28 5.58
C ASP A 229 -0.49 1.80 5.61
N GLY A 230 -1.48 0.92 5.63
CA GLY A 230 -1.30 -0.52 5.67
C GLY A 230 -0.68 -1.07 6.97
N ALA A 231 -0.68 -0.33 8.06
CA ALA A 231 0.01 -0.72 9.30
C ALA A 231 -0.43 -2.09 9.86
N PHE A 232 -1.70 -2.45 9.75
CA PHE A 232 -2.27 -3.77 10.12
C PHE A 232 -2.66 -4.60 8.89
N TYR A 233 -2.19 -4.24 7.68
CA TYR A 233 -2.60 -4.94 6.46
C TYR A 233 -2.37 -6.45 6.56
N GLY A 234 -3.45 -7.23 6.44
CA GLY A 234 -3.38 -8.69 6.44
C GLY A 234 -3.18 -9.33 7.81
N CYS A 235 -3.28 -8.59 8.92
CA CYS A 235 -3.29 -9.17 10.28
C CYS A 235 -4.58 -9.99 10.48
N SER A 236 -4.62 -11.15 9.83
CA SER A 236 -5.84 -11.96 9.73
C SER A 236 -6.29 -12.58 11.06
N SER A 237 -5.41 -12.66 12.06
CA SER A 237 -5.69 -13.20 13.40
C SER A 237 -5.96 -12.12 14.45
N LEU A 238 -5.93 -10.83 14.07
CA LEU A 238 -6.33 -9.71 14.91
C LEU A 238 -7.85 -9.76 15.15
N THR A 239 -8.30 -9.67 16.41
CA THR A 239 -9.72 -9.82 16.76
C THR A 239 -10.36 -8.52 17.24
N LYS A 240 -9.61 -7.66 17.93
CA LYS A 240 -10.06 -6.39 18.46
C LYS A 240 -8.95 -5.36 18.40
N VAL A 241 -9.31 -4.11 18.13
CA VAL A 241 -8.40 -2.96 18.23
C VAL A 241 -9.08 -1.83 19.01
N VAL A 242 -8.37 -1.30 19.99
CA VAL A 242 -8.74 -0.06 20.69
C VAL A 242 -7.76 1.02 20.28
N ILE A 243 -8.29 2.12 19.74
CA ILE A 243 -7.49 3.23 19.22
C ILE A 243 -7.74 4.45 20.11
N PRO A 244 -6.71 4.97 20.82
CA PRO A 244 -6.87 6.07 21.77
C PRO A 244 -7.12 7.40 21.08
N ASP A 245 -7.66 8.36 21.81
CA ASP A 245 -7.99 9.70 21.32
C ASP A 245 -6.78 10.55 20.90
N SER A 246 -5.57 10.11 21.27
CA SER A 246 -4.32 10.70 20.78
C SER A 246 -4.14 10.52 19.27
N VAL A 247 -4.70 9.44 18.68
CA VAL A 247 -4.64 9.15 17.24
C VAL A 247 -5.61 10.06 16.46
N LYS A 248 -5.06 10.79 15.50
CA LYS A 248 -5.84 11.73 14.65
C LYS A 248 -6.07 11.21 13.24
N THR A 249 -5.25 10.27 12.78
CA THR A 249 -5.36 9.71 11.43
C THR A 249 -5.18 8.19 11.44
N ILE A 250 -5.98 7.52 10.61
CA ILE A 250 -5.85 6.09 10.28
C ILE A 250 -5.63 6.03 8.78
N GLY A 251 -4.49 5.50 8.37
CA GLY A 251 -4.03 5.52 6.97
C GLY A 251 -4.86 4.64 6.02
N LYS A 252 -4.57 4.78 4.73
CA LYS A 252 -5.13 3.94 3.67
C LYS A 252 -4.77 2.49 3.91
N ASP A 253 -5.70 1.58 3.63
CA ASP A 253 -5.49 0.13 3.82
C ASP A 253 -5.06 -0.29 5.23
N ALA A 254 -5.16 0.57 6.25
CA ALA A 254 -4.58 0.33 7.57
C ALA A 254 -4.99 -1.02 8.16
N PHE A 255 -6.26 -1.41 8.08
CA PHE A 255 -6.80 -2.70 8.54
C PHE A 255 -7.29 -3.58 7.38
N ASN A 256 -6.86 -3.31 6.14
CA ASN A 256 -7.31 -4.10 5.00
C ASN A 256 -6.92 -5.57 5.17
N LYS A 257 -7.87 -6.50 4.94
CA LYS A 257 -7.72 -7.95 5.13
C LYS A 257 -7.49 -8.41 6.58
N CYS A 258 -7.84 -7.61 7.59
CA CYS A 258 -7.95 -8.08 8.97
C CYS A 258 -9.21 -8.94 9.10
N ARG A 259 -9.19 -10.16 8.55
CA ARG A 259 -10.39 -10.97 8.33
C ARG A 259 -11.13 -11.35 9.61
N ASN A 260 -10.41 -11.56 10.73
CA ASN A 260 -11.00 -11.94 12.01
C ASN A 260 -11.28 -10.75 12.93
N LEU A 261 -11.02 -9.51 12.48
CA LEU A 261 -11.35 -8.31 13.26
C LEU A 261 -12.86 -8.22 13.48
N ARG A 262 -13.28 -8.25 14.74
CA ARG A 262 -14.68 -8.24 15.17
C ARG A 262 -15.10 -6.91 15.74
N GLU A 263 -14.17 -6.22 16.41
CA GLU A 263 -14.42 -4.98 17.15
C GLU A 263 -13.31 -3.97 16.89
N VAL A 264 -13.71 -2.74 16.64
CA VAL A 264 -12.83 -1.58 16.51
C VAL A 264 -13.41 -0.44 17.33
N VAL A 265 -12.64 0.08 18.28
CA VAL A 265 -12.97 1.31 18.99
C VAL A 265 -12.19 2.43 18.31
N LEU A 266 -12.92 3.36 17.69
CA LEU A 266 -12.36 4.50 16.96
C LEU A 266 -12.16 5.71 17.88
N PRO A 267 -11.10 6.53 17.67
CA PRO A 267 -10.84 7.71 18.50
C PRO A 267 -11.84 8.83 18.22
N GLU A 268 -12.25 9.56 19.26
CA GLU A 268 -13.26 10.63 19.17
C GLU A 268 -12.84 11.82 18.28
N GLY A 269 -11.56 12.00 18.01
CA GLY A 269 -11.06 13.09 17.15
C GLY A 269 -10.91 12.75 15.67
N LEU A 270 -11.26 11.51 15.25
CA LEU A 270 -11.06 11.05 13.88
C LEU A 270 -12.01 11.78 12.91
N LYS A 271 -11.45 12.39 11.84
CA LYS A 271 -12.20 13.15 10.83
C LYS A 271 -12.53 12.35 9.58
N VAL A 272 -11.65 11.44 9.18
CA VAL A 272 -11.74 10.75 7.90
C VAL A 272 -11.51 9.25 8.10
N ILE A 273 -12.38 8.45 7.52
CA ILE A 273 -12.16 7.01 7.31
C ILE A 273 -11.56 6.84 5.93
N GLU A 274 -10.28 6.49 5.86
CA GLU A 274 -9.50 6.50 4.62
C GLU A 274 -9.84 5.35 3.66
N TYR A 275 -9.33 5.49 2.41
CA TYR A 275 -9.51 4.53 1.32
C TYR A 275 -9.13 3.12 1.77
N GLN A 276 -10.06 2.17 1.60
CA GLN A 276 -9.90 0.74 1.94
C GLN A 276 -9.42 0.46 3.39
N SER A 277 -9.51 1.42 4.32
CA SER A 277 -8.93 1.29 5.66
C SER A 277 -9.43 0.06 6.43
N PHE A 278 -10.68 -0.37 6.21
CA PHE A 278 -11.28 -1.58 6.80
C PHE A 278 -11.79 -2.56 5.73
N ALA A 279 -11.28 -2.49 4.49
CA ALA A 279 -11.74 -3.39 3.46
C ALA A 279 -11.41 -4.85 3.81
N TYR A 280 -12.32 -5.76 3.48
CA TYR A 280 -12.20 -7.20 3.77
C TYR A 280 -12.03 -7.56 5.26
N CYS A 281 -12.46 -6.71 6.19
CA CYS A 281 -12.66 -7.08 7.59
C CYS A 281 -13.93 -7.95 7.69
N GLN A 282 -13.79 -9.23 7.31
CA GLN A 282 -14.93 -10.11 7.05
C GLN A 282 -15.78 -10.38 8.30
N ASN A 283 -15.17 -10.40 9.49
CA ASN A 283 -15.85 -10.68 10.74
C ASN A 283 -16.28 -9.44 11.53
N LEU A 284 -16.06 -8.24 10.98
CA LEU A 284 -16.55 -6.99 11.60
C LEU A 284 -18.07 -6.98 11.55
N ALA A 285 -18.71 -7.03 12.72
CA ALA A 285 -20.16 -7.15 12.83
C ALA A 285 -20.87 -5.79 12.89
N ALA A 286 -20.24 -4.81 13.55
CA ALA A 286 -20.75 -3.46 13.67
C ALA A 286 -19.61 -2.44 13.65
N ILE A 287 -19.92 -1.21 13.25
CA ILE A 287 -19.04 -0.05 13.37
C ILE A 287 -19.83 1.17 13.79
N HIS A 288 -19.35 1.85 14.84
CA HIS A 288 -19.90 3.09 15.32
C HIS A 288 -18.90 4.20 15.08
N PHE A 289 -19.27 5.15 14.23
CA PHE A 289 -18.42 6.29 13.93
C PHE A 289 -18.58 7.34 15.03
N PRO A 290 -17.44 7.87 15.57
CA PRO A 290 -17.49 9.01 16.46
C PRO A 290 -18.08 10.23 15.75
N ASP A 291 -18.67 11.15 16.52
CA ASP A 291 -19.37 12.32 16.00
C ASP A 291 -18.48 13.29 15.21
N SER A 292 -17.17 13.13 15.33
CA SER A 292 -16.16 13.91 14.61
C SER A 292 -15.98 13.51 13.14
N VAL A 293 -16.40 12.28 12.72
CA VAL A 293 -16.17 11.80 11.35
C VAL A 293 -17.00 12.57 10.34
N GLU A 294 -16.31 13.17 9.38
CA GLU A 294 -16.90 14.00 8.32
C GLU A 294 -16.92 13.30 6.97
N GLU A 295 -15.99 12.39 6.74
CA GLU A 295 -15.84 11.69 5.44
C GLU A 295 -15.53 10.21 5.61
N ILE A 296 -16.20 9.38 4.81
CA ILE A 296 -15.87 7.96 4.61
C ILE A 296 -15.44 7.82 3.15
N LYS A 297 -14.17 7.49 2.91
CA LYS A 297 -13.59 7.37 1.56
C LYS A 297 -14.06 6.12 0.82
N SER A 298 -13.76 6.08 -0.48
CA SER A 298 -14.13 4.97 -1.35
C SER A 298 -13.62 3.64 -0.81
N LYS A 299 -14.48 2.61 -0.90
CA LYS A 299 -14.16 1.22 -0.51
C LYS A 299 -13.74 1.03 0.96
N ALA A 300 -13.96 1.99 1.85
CA ALA A 300 -13.49 1.94 3.24
C ALA A 300 -13.89 0.64 3.96
N PHE A 301 -15.10 0.13 3.74
CA PHE A 301 -15.63 -1.12 4.30
C PHE A 301 -16.01 -2.13 3.20
N PHE A 302 -15.32 -2.09 2.06
CA PHE A 302 -15.60 -3.02 0.96
C PHE A 302 -15.39 -4.47 1.41
N GLY A 303 -16.37 -5.33 1.16
CA GLY A 303 -16.24 -6.76 1.46
C GLY A 303 -16.31 -7.13 2.95
N CYS A 304 -16.82 -6.25 3.82
CA CYS A 304 -17.14 -6.57 5.23
C CYS A 304 -18.43 -7.40 5.27
N ILE A 305 -18.32 -8.69 4.90
CA ILE A 305 -19.49 -9.54 4.63
C ILE A 305 -20.41 -9.79 5.83
N ASN A 306 -19.85 -9.75 7.06
CA ASN A 306 -20.63 -9.93 8.29
C ASN A 306 -21.06 -8.62 8.96
N LEU A 307 -20.78 -7.48 8.33
CA LEU A 307 -21.22 -6.18 8.84
C LEU A 307 -22.75 -6.08 8.75
N THR A 308 -23.42 -6.04 9.90
CA THR A 308 -24.88 -6.01 10.02
C THR A 308 -25.41 -4.64 10.41
N GLU A 309 -24.62 -3.85 11.12
CA GLU A 309 -25.01 -2.55 11.62
C GLU A 309 -23.90 -1.51 11.48
N ILE A 310 -24.29 -0.29 11.09
CA ILE A 310 -23.44 0.90 11.16
C ILE A 310 -24.19 2.02 11.88
N LYS A 311 -23.48 2.79 12.72
CA LYS A 311 -23.96 4.06 13.27
C LYS A 311 -23.19 5.19 12.60
N LEU A 312 -23.88 6.04 11.84
CA LEU A 312 -23.28 7.19 11.16
C LEU A 312 -22.98 8.33 12.14
N SER A 313 -21.92 9.07 11.86
CA SER A 313 -21.57 10.30 12.57
C SER A 313 -22.60 11.42 12.25
N LYS A 314 -22.95 12.24 13.22
CA LYS A 314 -23.79 13.42 12.97
C LYS A 314 -23.11 14.47 12.08
N SER A 315 -21.80 14.53 12.06
CA SER A 315 -21.01 15.45 11.23
C SER A 315 -20.74 14.95 9.81
N LEU A 316 -21.25 13.77 9.43
CA LEU A 316 -20.91 13.12 8.16
C LEU A 316 -21.39 13.93 6.96
N LYS A 317 -20.48 14.24 6.05
CA LYS A 317 -20.70 15.06 4.84
C LYS A 317 -20.66 14.23 3.56
N VAL A 318 -19.76 13.25 3.51
CA VAL A 318 -19.46 12.47 2.29
C VAL A 318 -19.29 10.99 2.59
N ILE A 319 -19.87 10.14 1.73
CA ILE A 319 -19.56 8.71 1.64
C ILE A 319 -19.05 8.45 0.22
N GLY A 320 -17.83 7.94 0.12
CA GLY A 320 -17.17 7.62 -1.14
C GLY A 320 -17.80 6.41 -1.86
N LYS A 321 -17.52 6.31 -3.16
CA LYS A 321 -18.01 5.23 -4.01
C LYS A 321 -17.63 3.87 -3.43
N ASP A 322 -18.57 2.93 -3.42
CA ASP A 322 -18.36 1.56 -2.97
C ASP A 322 -17.90 1.40 -1.50
N ALA A 323 -18.08 2.43 -0.65
CA ALA A 323 -17.64 2.41 0.74
C ALA A 323 -18.11 1.16 1.51
N PHE A 324 -19.34 0.70 1.27
CA PHE A 324 -19.94 -0.48 1.90
C PHE A 324 -20.29 -1.59 0.88
N SER A 325 -19.77 -1.50 -0.36
CA SER A 325 -20.07 -2.50 -1.38
C SER A 325 -19.59 -3.88 -0.96
N SER A 326 -20.31 -4.92 -1.36
CA SER A 326 -20.07 -6.32 -0.96
C SER A 326 -20.23 -6.61 0.55
N SER A 327 -20.76 -5.68 1.34
CA SER A 327 -21.20 -5.90 2.72
C SER A 327 -22.65 -6.40 2.73
N LYS A 328 -22.83 -7.65 2.26
CA LYS A 328 -24.14 -8.19 1.89
C LYS A 328 -25.12 -8.34 3.06
N ASN A 329 -24.61 -8.42 4.30
CA ASN A 329 -25.41 -8.62 5.49
C ASN A 329 -25.78 -7.31 6.21
N LEU A 330 -25.42 -6.14 5.64
CA LEU A 330 -25.76 -4.85 6.24
C LEU A 330 -27.29 -4.67 6.23
N GLN A 331 -27.89 -4.63 7.43
CA GLN A 331 -29.33 -4.58 7.63
C GLN A 331 -29.79 -3.31 8.32
N ARG A 332 -28.96 -2.71 9.19
CA ARG A 332 -29.32 -1.57 10.02
C ARG A 332 -28.33 -0.43 9.82
N VAL A 333 -28.84 0.73 9.50
CA VAL A 333 -28.08 1.97 9.44
C VAL A 333 -28.71 2.95 10.42
N LEU A 334 -28.02 3.20 11.52
CA LEU A 334 -28.43 4.16 12.54
C LEU A 334 -28.01 5.54 12.07
N VAL A 335 -29.00 6.38 11.77
CA VAL A 335 -28.82 7.68 11.14
C VAL A 335 -29.20 8.80 12.09
N PRO A 336 -28.24 9.67 12.47
CA PRO A 336 -28.52 10.89 13.22
C PRO A 336 -29.55 11.79 12.52
N GLN A 337 -30.31 12.56 13.29
CA GLN A 337 -31.35 13.45 12.73
C GLN A 337 -30.77 14.56 11.85
N GLU A 338 -29.55 14.99 12.13
CA GLU A 338 -28.82 16.04 11.43
C GLU A 338 -28.51 15.68 9.95
N ILE A 339 -28.55 14.38 9.61
CA ILE A 339 -28.30 13.95 8.23
C ILE A 339 -29.58 14.05 7.40
N PRO A 340 -29.65 14.93 6.37
CA PRO A 340 -30.83 15.06 5.52
C PRO A 340 -31.14 13.77 4.75
N GLY A 341 -32.43 13.44 4.58
CA GLY A 341 -32.87 12.26 3.83
C GLY A 341 -32.35 12.22 2.38
N LYS A 342 -32.22 13.37 1.73
CA LYS A 342 -31.67 13.50 0.37
C LYS A 342 -30.26 12.92 0.26
N LYS A 343 -29.38 13.15 1.27
CA LYS A 343 -28.02 12.59 1.27
C LYS A 343 -27.99 11.08 1.32
N LEU A 344 -28.93 10.44 2.03
CA LEU A 344 -28.97 8.99 2.13
C LEU A 344 -29.23 8.31 0.77
N SER A 345 -30.05 8.92 -0.08
CA SER A 345 -30.26 8.42 -1.44
C SER A 345 -29.05 8.63 -2.36
N GLU A 346 -28.33 9.74 -2.19
CA GLU A 346 -27.10 10.04 -2.94
C GLU A 346 -25.97 9.06 -2.62
N TRP A 347 -25.84 8.62 -1.37
CA TRP A 347 -24.75 7.76 -0.92
C TRP A 347 -24.88 6.28 -1.32
N ARG A 348 -26.05 5.87 -1.85
CA ARG A 348 -26.31 4.51 -2.37
C ARG A 348 -25.84 3.40 -1.42
N ILE A 349 -26.06 3.57 -0.10
CA ILE A 349 -25.68 2.57 0.89
C ILE A 349 -26.57 1.33 0.67
N PRO A 350 -26.02 0.12 0.55
CA PRO A 350 -26.78 -1.11 0.32
C PRO A 350 -27.41 -1.59 1.64
N PHE A 351 -28.34 -0.82 2.22
CA PHE A 351 -29.01 -1.15 3.46
C PHE A 351 -30.48 -1.45 3.25
N ARG A 352 -31.00 -2.35 4.06
CA ARG A 352 -32.40 -2.78 4.00
C ARG A 352 -33.28 -1.96 4.94
N LYS A 353 -32.72 -1.36 6.00
CA LYS A 353 -33.47 -0.62 6.99
C LYS A 353 -32.67 0.54 7.57
N ILE A 354 -33.18 1.75 7.38
CA ILE A 354 -32.72 2.97 8.05
C ILE A 354 -33.46 3.08 9.38
N VAL A 355 -32.72 3.35 10.45
CA VAL A 355 -33.25 3.67 11.77
C VAL A 355 -32.80 5.08 12.13
N ARG A 356 -33.76 6.02 12.22
CA ARG A 356 -33.48 7.37 12.69
C ARG A 356 -33.29 7.34 14.20
N LEU A 357 -32.16 7.90 14.65
CA LEU A 357 -31.91 8.05 16.09
C LEU A 357 -32.79 9.18 16.62
N LYS A 358 -33.42 8.97 17.78
CA LYS A 358 -34.07 10.04 18.54
C LYS A 358 -33.00 10.72 19.39
N ASN A 359 -33.11 12.03 19.56
CA ASN A 359 -32.25 12.80 20.47
C ASN A 359 -32.48 12.35 21.90
#